data_139792091dd7990962879de6c8b91515
#
_entry.id   139792091dd7990962879de6c8b91515
#
_cell.length_a   1.000
_cell.length_b   1.000
_cell.length_c   1.000
_cell.angle_alpha   90.00
_cell.angle_beta   90.00
_cell.angle_gamma   90.00
#
_symmetry.space_group_name_H-M   'P 1'
#
loop_
_entity.id
_entity.type
_entity.pdbx_description
1 polymer ?
#
loop_
_entity_poly.entity_id
_entity_poly.type
_entity_poly.pdbx_seq_one_letter_code
_entity_poly.pdbx_strand_id
1 'polypeptide(L)'
;MNNPSLKQLHELKHIVAVWDFKPHESAPVLIIEDDGKFYISVFDYVTGQPISLKRQRGDGERPFASLDTAYNAIRTSLDWQGKISLIKFINDPTTSTG
;
A
#
# COMPACT_ATOMS: atom_id res chain seq x y z
N MET A 1 -18.97 -3.28 9.36
CA MET A 1 -18.18 -4.50 9.25
C MET A 1 -16.72 -4.20 9.03
N ASN A 2 -15.87 -4.88 9.75
CA ASN A 2 -14.44 -4.69 9.57
C ASN A 2 -13.94 -5.48 8.38
N ASN A 3 -13.17 -4.81 7.55
CA ASN A 3 -12.46 -5.48 6.46
C ASN A 3 -11.03 -5.75 6.92
N PRO A 4 -10.63 -7.01 7.12
CA PRO A 4 -9.29 -7.32 7.63
C PRO A 4 -8.17 -6.90 6.69
N SER A 5 -8.46 -6.63 5.42
CA SER A 5 -7.47 -6.16 4.47
C SER A 5 -7.34 -4.63 4.47
N LEU A 6 -8.07 -3.92 5.32
CA LEU A 6 -8.01 -2.48 5.45
C LEU A 6 -7.66 -2.11 6.88
N LYS A 7 -6.61 -1.30 7.08
CA LYS A 7 -6.20 -0.87 8.40
C LYS A 7 -5.79 0.60 8.37
N GLN A 8 -5.83 1.22 9.54
CA GLN A 8 -5.47 2.61 9.67
C GLN A 8 -3.95 2.79 9.67
N LEU A 9 -3.53 4.03 9.50
CA LEU A 9 -2.12 4.36 9.32
C LEU A 9 -1.24 3.83 10.46
N HIS A 10 -1.66 4.03 11.72
CA HIS A 10 -0.87 3.58 12.85
C HIS A 10 -0.75 2.06 12.91
N GLU A 11 -1.75 1.35 12.43
CA GLU A 11 -1.71 -0.11 12.37
C GLU A 11 -0.75 -0.59 11.29
N LEU A 12 -0.77 0.07 10.12
CA LEU A 12 0.17 -0.26 9.05
C LEU A 12 1.60 0.02 9.47
N LYS A 13 1.82 1.06 10.25
CA LYS A 13 3.16 1.38 10.75
C LYS A 13 3.71 0.23 11.58
N HIS A 14 2.89 -0.38 12.42
CA HIS A 14 3.31 -1.55 13.20
C HIS A 14 3.59 -2.76 12.31
N ILE A 15 2.77 -2.95 11.30
CA ILE A 15 2.95 -4.08 10.38
C ILE A 15 4.25 -3.93 9.59
N VAL A 16 4.52 -2.74 9.09
CA VAL A 16 5.71 -2.53 8.28
C VAL A 16 6.99 -2.59 9.13
N ALA A 17 6.91 -2.21 10.40
CA ALA A 17 8.07 -2.22 11.30
C ALA A 17 8.64 -3.63 11.48
N VAL A 18 7.83 -4.66 11.38
CA VAL A 18 8.28 -6.03 11.50
C VAL A 18 9.32 -6.35 10.42
N TRP A 19 9.17 -5.78 9.24
CA TRP A 19 10.07 -6.03 8.12
C TRP A 19 11.48 -5.48 8.34
N ASP A 20 11.65 -4.52 9.25
CA ASP A 20 12.97 -4.00 9.58
C ASP A 20 13.86 -5.07 10.23
N PHE A 21 13.23 -6.04 10.89
CA PHE A 21 13.93 -7.08 11.62
C PHE A 21 13.95 -8.42 10.89
N LYS A 22 13.37 -8.46 9.68
CA LYS A 22 13.27 -9.70 8.92
C LYS A 22 13.99 -9.54 7.59
N PRO A 23 14.70 -10.59 7.15
CA PRO A 23 15.27 -10.54 5.80
C PRO A 23 14.16 -10.56 4.77
N HIS A 24 14.29 -9.69 3.78
CA HIS A 24 13.34 -9.65 2.67
C HIS A 24 14.06 -9.22 1.41
N GLU A 25 13.72 -9.87 0.31
CA GLU A 25 14.31 -9.55 -0.98
C GLU A 25 13.42 -8.64 -1.80
N SER A 26 12.12 -8.71 -1.59
CA SER A 26 11.16 -7.89 -2.30
C SER A 26 10.62 -6.80 -1.39
N ALA A 27 10.07 -5.76 -2.00
CA ALA A 27 9.51 -4.66 -1.24
C ALA A 27 8.22 -5.09 -0.56
N PRO A 28 8.13 -4.93 0.78
CA PRO A 28 6.88 -5.25 1.48
C PRO A 28 5.84 -4.14 1.35
N VAL A 29 6.24 -2.97 0.84
CA VAL A 29 5.35 -1.82 0.72
C VAL A 29 5.08 -1.56 -0.75
N LEU A 30 3.82 -1.35 -1.08
CA LEU A 30 3.37 -1.15 -2.45
C LEU A 30 2.65 0.18 -2.58
N ILE A 31 2.86 0.85 -3.72
CA ILE A 31 1.98 1.91 -4.17
C ILE A 31 1.24 1.37 -5.39
N ILE A 32 -0.07 1.41 -5.35
CA ILE A 32 -0.91 0.89 -6.43
C ILE A 32 -1.59 2.06 -7.11
N GLU A 33 -1.33 2.23 -8.40
CA GLU A 33 -2.01 3.24 -9.20
C GLU A 33 -3.23 2.62 -9.86
N ASP A 34 -4.39 3.21 -9.62
CA ASP A 34 -5.65 2.77 -10.19
C ASP A 34 -6.50 3.98 -10.52
N ASP A 35 -6.81 4.15 -11.79
CA ASP A 35 -7.68 5.24 -12.28
C ASP A 35 -7.20 6.62 -11.83
N GLY A 36 -5.90 6.86 -11.93
CA GLY A 36 -5.32 8.15 -11.60
C GLY A 36 -5.18 8.44 -10.12
N LYS A 37 -5.49 7.48 -9.28
CA LYS A 37 -5.31 7.59 -7.84
C LYS A 37 -4.26 6.60 -7.38
N PHE A 38 -3.64 6.90 -6.24
CA PHE A 38 -2.58 6.07 -5.68
C PHE A 38 -3.00 5.56 -4.32
N TYR A 39 -2.75 4.28 -4.07
CA TYR A 39 -3.14 3.60 -2.84
C TYR A 39 -1.93 2.91 -2.25
N ILE A 40 -1.86 2.86 -0.93
CA ILE A 40 -0.74 2.26 -0.22
C ILE A 40 -1.18 0.91 0.36
N SER A 41 -0.38 -0.12 0.12
CA SER A 41 -0.58 -1.44 0.71
C SER A 41 0.72 -1.94 1.31
N VAL A 42 0.60 -2.73 2.37
CA VAL A 42 1.74 -3.35 3.04
C VAL A 42 1.44 -4.83 3.19
N PHE A 43 2.41 -5.69 2.87
CA PHE A 43 2.24 -7.12 3.11
C PHE A 43 2.40 -7.41 4.60
N ASP A 44 1.47 -8.17 5.14
CA ASP A 44 1.60 -8.68 6.50
C ASP A 44 2.63 -9.83 6.49
N TYR A 45 3.64 -9.74 7.34
CA TYR A 45 4.70 -10.74 7.35
C TYR A 45 4.18 -12.13 7.69
N VAL A 46 3.20 -12.22 8.58
CA VAL A 46 2.68 -13.51 9.05
C VAL A 46 1.80 -14.18 8.02
N THR A 47 0.86 -13.42 7.46
CA THR A 47 -0.14 -13.99 6.54
C THR A 47 0.27 -13.95 5.09
N GLY A 48 1.21 -13.05 4.74
CA GLY A 48 1.59 -12.83 3.35
C GLY A 48 0.56 -12.07 2.54
N GLN A 49 -0.51 -11.59 3.18
CA GLN A 49 -1.58 -10.90 2.48
C GLN A 49 -1.36 -9.40 2.48
N PRO A 50 -1.74 -8.71 1.39
CA PRO A 50 -1.65 -7.26 1.36
C PRO A 50 -2.73 -6.63 2.21
N ILE A 51 -2.35 -5.58 2.94
CA ILE A 51 -3.26 -4.81 3.76
C ILE A 51 -3.17 -3.36 3.30
N SER A 52 -4.28 -2.79 2.91
CA SER A 52 -4.34 -1.45 2.35
C SER A 52 -4.63 -0.41 3.40
N LEU A 53 -4.13 0.81 3.17
CA LEU A 53 -4.40 1.94 4.04
C LEU A 53 -5.86 2.35 3.89
N LYS A 54 -6.56 2.39 5.02
CA LYS A 54 -7.96 2.73 5.09
C LYS A 54 -8.15 4.26 5.14
N ARG A 55 -9.27 4.73 4.63
CA ARG A 55 -9.67 6.13 4.80
C ARG A 55 -9.84 6.45 6.28
N GLN A 56 -9.52 7.68 6.65
CA GLN A 56 -9.75 8.12 8.03
C GLN A 56 -11.22 8.14 8.37
N ARG A 57 -12.05 8.46 7.40
CA ARG A 57 -13.50 8.49 7.55
C ARG A 57 -14.13 7.68 6.43
N GLY A 58 -15.13 6.90 6.79
CA GLY A 58 -15.84 6.05 5.84
C GLY A 58 -15.10 4.76 5.55
N ASP A 59 -15.63 4.00 4.62
CA ASP A 59 -15.09 2.72 4.24
C ASP A 59 -14.22 2.85 2.99
N GLY A 60 -13.38 1.86 2.79
CA GLY A 60 -12.57 1.77 1.60
C GLY A 60 -11.15 2.25 1.78
N GLU A 61 -10.39 2.13 0.71
CA GLU A 61 -8.99 2.51 0.70
C GLU A 61 -8.83 4.02 0.59
N ARG A 62 -7.77 4.52 1.21
CA ARG A 62 -7.46 5.95 1.17
C ARG A 62 -6.76 6.29 -0.14
N PRO A 63 -7.33 7.15 -0.99
CA PRO A 63 -6.68 7.57 -2.22
C PRO A 63 -5.70 8.70 -1.98
N PHE A 64 -4.62 8.71 -2.74
CA PHE A 64 -3.68 9.82 -2.81
C PHE A 64 -3.73 10.39 -4.21
N ALA A 65 -3.67 11.72 -4.30
CA ALA A 65 -3.81 12.40 -5.57
C ALA A 65 -2.57 12.31 -6.45
N SER A 66 -1.40 12.05 -5.84
CA SER A 66 -0.15 11.97 -6.59
C SER A 66 0.75 10.91 -6.03
N LEU A 67 1.67 10.44 -6.87
CA LEU A 67 2.69 9.49 -6.45
C LEU A 67 3.57 10.08 -5.36
N ASP A 68 3.93 11.35 -5.47
CA ASP A 68 4.78 12.01 -4.49
C ASP A 68 4.14 12.02 -3.11
N THR A 69 2.85 12.31 -3.04
CA THR A 69 2.13 12.32 -1.77
C THR A 69 2.09 10.94 -1.13
N ALA A 70 1.82 9.92 -1.93
CA ALA A 70 1.82 8.54 -1.42
C ALA A 70 3.22 8.12 -0.97
N TYR A 71 4.22 8.43 -1.76
CA TYR A 71 5.60 8.12 -1.42
C TYR A 71 6.02 8.79 -0.11
N ASN A 72 5.72 10.08 0.04
CA ASN A 72 6.05 10.80 1.25
C ASN A 72 5.35 10.23 2.48
N ALA A 73 4.10 9.80 2.33
CA ALA A 73 3.37 9.19 3.43
C ALA A 73 4.06 7.89 3.89
N ILE A 74 4.60 7.11 2.96
CA ILE A 74 5.32 5.89 3.32
C ILE A 74 6.60 6.23 4.08
N ARG A 75 7.37 7.21 3.58
CA ARG A 75 8.64 7.56 4.20
C ARG A 75 8.49 8.22 5.56
N THR A 76 7.44 9.02 5.76
CA THR A 76 7.26 9.78 6.99
C THR A 76 6.26 9.13 7.94
N SER A 77 5.07 8.85 7.46
CA SER A 77 3.98 8.35 8.33
C SER A 77 4.13 6.87 8.66
N LEU A 78 4.53 6.06 7.71
CA LEU A 78 4.82 4.65 7.96
C LEU A 78 6.25 4.41 8.44
N ASP A 79 7.09 5.42 8.30
CA ASP A 79 8.51 5.35 8.70
C ASP A 79 9.23 4.17 8.04
N TRP A 80 8.93 3.92 6.76
CA TRP A 80 9.56 2.86 5.99
C TRP A 80 10.58 3.46 5.03
N GLN A 81 11.84 3.06 5.18
CA GLN A 81 12.95 3.59 4.38
C GLN A 81 13.48 2.58 3.36
N GLY A 82 12.86 1.42 3.30
CA GLY A 82 13.27 0.38 2.37
C GLY A 82 12.66 0.51 1.00
N LYS A 83 12.68 -0.58 0.26
CA LYS A 83 12.18 -0.61 -1.11
C LYS A 83 10.66 -0.45 -1.14
N ILE A 84 10.18 0.23 -2.16
CA ILE A 84 8.76 0.41 -2.42
C ILE A 84 8.51 -0.03 -3.86
N SER A 85 7.52 -0.87 -4.08
CA SER A 85 7.12 -1.29 -5.42
C SER A 85 5.96 -0.44 -5.90
N LEU A 86 5.99 -0.07 -7.17
CA LEU A 86 4.89 0.64 -7.82
C LEU A 86 4.19 -0.32 -8.77
N ILE A 87 2.89 -0.50 -8.56
CA ILE A 87 2.05 -1.34 -9.41
C ILE A 87 1.03 -0.46 -10.07
N LYS A 88 0.92 -0.56 -11.38
CA LYS A 88 -0.06 0.20 -12.14
C LYS A 88 -1.05 -0.75 -12.75
N PHE A 89 -2.33 -0.56 -12.42
CA PHE A 89 -3.40 -1.29 -13.07
C PHE A 89 -3.72 -0.62 -14.39
N ILE A 90 -3.65 -1.38 -15.46
CA ILE A 90 -4.07 -0.94 -16.78
C ILE A 90 -5.44 -1.53 -17.02
N ASN A 91 -6.45 -0.68 -16.92
CA ASN A 91 -7.83 -1.12 -17.06
C ASN A 91 -8.37 -0.67 -18.42
N ASP A 92 -7.66 -1.03 -19.46
CA ASP A 92 -8.03 -0.69 -20.83
C ASP A 92 -8.40 -1.98 -21.56
N PRO A 93 -9.67 -2.15 -21.93
CA PRO A 93 -10.10 -3.39 -22.59
C PRO A 93 -9.43 -3.61 -23.94
N THR A 94 -8.92 -2.57 -24.58
CA THR A 94 -8.25 -2.75 -25.87
C THR A 94 -6.88 -3.39 -25.73
N THR A 95 -6.24 -3.27 -24.59
CA THR A 95 -4.93 -3.86 -24.40
C THR A 95 -4.97 -5.37 -24.28
N SER A 96 -6.10 -5.90 -23.88
CA SER A 96 -6.24 -7.33 -23.68
C SER A 96 -6.34 -8.10 -24.99
N THR A 97 -6.57 -7.41 -26.08
CA THR A 97 -6.71 -8.05 -27.38
C THR A 97 -5.41 -8.23 -28.12
N GLY A 98 -4.39 -7.61 -27.61
CA GLY A 98 -3.08 -7.62 -28.24
C GLY A 98 -2.49 -8.96 -28.37
#